data_304973a7bc6a032b12e0e6552ea10b92
#
_entry.id   304973a7bc6a032b12e0e6552ea10b92
#
_cell.length_a   1.000
_cell.length_b   1.000
_cell.length_c   1.000
_cell.angle_alpha   90.00
_cell.angle_beta   90.00
_cell.angle_gamma   90.00
#
_symmetry.space_group_name_H-M   'P 1'
#
loop_
_entity.id
_entity.type
_entity.pdbx_description
1 polymer ?
#
loop_
_entity_poly.entity_id
_entity_poly.type
_entity_poly.pdbx_seq_one_letter_code
_entity_poly.pdbx_strand_id
1 'polypeptide(L)'
;MASVGNPATILLVDDDEAVRGFTRRILIQQGFNVIEASDGAEALEVASVYAQPIDLLLTDVIMPKVNGLLLAQGMLQERPGIRVLYMSGYVEKSLLVAKYPESILLQKPFTPQTLIAAVRQVFASEEQP
;
A
#
# COMPACT_ATOMS: atom_id res chain seq x y z
N MET A 1 -1.18 5.43 -14.22
CA MET A 1 0.19 5.16 -14.64
C MET A 1 1.04 6.38 -14.44
N ALA A 2 2.26 6.18 -13.99
CA ALA A 2 3.17 7.30 -13.80
C ALA A 2 3.49 7.94 -15.14
N SER A 3 3.62 9.26 -15.16
CA SER A 3 4.02 9.95 -16.36
C SER A 3 5.47 9.64 -16.70
N VAL A 4 5.83 9.85 -17.99
CA VAL A 4 7.19 9.62 -18.43
C VAL A 4 8.14 10.51 -17.64
N GLY A 5 9.17 9.92 -17.05
CA GLY A 5 10.15 10.64 -16.26
C GLY A 5 9.83 10.80 -14.79
N ASN A 6 8.59 10.47 -14.39
CA ASN A 6 8.19 10.59 -12.99
C ASN A 6 7.73 9.24 -12.47
N PRO A 7 8.55 8.58 -11.61
CA PRO A 7 8.11 7.31 -11.02
C PRO A 7 6.93 7.52 -10.09
N ALA A 8 6.08 6.51 -10.00
CA ALA A 8 4.97 6.52 -9.07
C ALA A 8 5.51 6.43 -7.64
N THR A 9 4.80 7.06 -6.71
CA THR A 9 5.17 7.09 -5.30
C THR A 9 4.26 6.18 -4.50
N ILE A 10 4.86 5.31 -3.70
CA ILE A 10 4.17 4.36 -2.84
C ILE A 10 4.42 4.71 -1.39
N LEU A 11 3.35 4.88 -0.61
CA LEU A 11 3.46 4.97 0.84
C LEU A 11 3.32 3.56 1.39
N LEU A 12 4.40 3.06 1.95
CA LEU A 12 4.50 1.70 2.46
C LEU A 12 4.36 1.73 3.97
N VAL A 13 3.35 1.05 4.50
CA VAL A 13 3.04 1.06 5.92
C VAL A 13 3.02 -0.37 6.45
N ASP A 14 3.95 -0.69 7.33
CA ASP A 14 4.09 -2.01 7.92
C ASP A 14 4.85 -1.84 9.24
N ASP A 15 4.29 -2.40 10.32
CA ASP A 15 4.93 -2.30 11.63
C ASP A 15 6.10 -3.28 11.80
N ASP A 16 6.23 -4.25 10.90
CA ASP A 16 7.37 -5.17 10.91
C ASP A 16 8.50 -4.58 10.09
N GLU A 17 9.57 -4.17 10.78
CA GLU A 17 10.70 -3.49 10.14
C GLU A 17 11.37 -4.34 9.08
N ALA A 18 11.52 -5.65 9.32
CA ALA A 18 12.17 -6.53 8.37
C ALA A 18 11.36 -6.70 7.10
N VAL A 19 10.05 -6.91 7.24
CA VAL A 19 9.16 -7.04 6.09
C VAL A 19 9.09 -5.72 5.33
N ARG A 20 9.01 -4.59 6.05
CA ARG A 20 8.97 -3.27 5.42
C ARG A 20 10.23 -3.02 4.59
N GLY A 21 11.41 -3.32 5.16
CA GLY A 21 12.67 -3.16 4.44
C GLY A 21 12.79 -4.04 3.22
N PHE A 22 12.37 -5.28 3.32
CA PHE A 22 12.35 -6.21 2.21
C PHE A 22 11.43 -5.70 1.09
N THR A 23 10.23 -5.29 1.46
CA THR A 23 9.25 -4.77 0.50
C THR A 23 9.76 -3.51 -0.18
N ARG A 24 10.34 -2.60 0.60
CA ARG A 24 10.87 -1.35 0.06
C ARG A 24 11.94 -1.61 -1.00
N ARG A 25 12.87 -2.54 -0.71
CA ARG A 25 13.96 -2.82 -1.64
C ARG A 25 13.43 -3.33 -2.98
N ILE A 26 12.44 -4.20 -2.94
CA ILE A 26 11.84 -4.74 -4.17
C ILE A 26 11.20 -3.61 -4.98
N LEU A 27 10.43 -2.76 -4.31
CA LEU A 27 9.72 -1.68 -4.99
C LEU A 27 10.69 -0.65 -5.60
N ILE A 28 11.75 -0.31 -4.88
CA ILE A 28 12.75 0.61 -5.40
C ILE A 28 13.44 0.03 -6.63
N GLN A 29 13.73 -1.26 -6.61
CA GLN A 29 14.34 -1.94 -7.76
C GLN A 29 13.43 -1.89 -8.99
N GLN A 30 12.12 -1.81 -8.77
CA GLN A 30 11.15 -1.71 -9.86
C GLN A 30 10.95 -0.27 -10.35
N GLY A 31 11.65 0.68 -9.75
CA GLY A 31 11.60 2.06 -10.19
C GLY A 31 10.61 2.95 -9.45
N PHE A 32 10.00 2.47 -8.37
CA PHE A 32 9.06 3.27 -7.60
C PHE A 32 9.79 4.15 -6.58
N ASN A 33 9.22 5.32 -6.31
CA ASN A 33 9.57 6.08 -5.10
C ASN A 33 8.83 5.47 -3.93
N VAL A 34 9.53 5.27 -2.80
CA VAL A 34 8.91 4.66 -1.63
C VAL A 34 9.11 5.58 -0.42
N ILE A 35 8.01 5.94 0.24
CA ILE A 35 8.07 6.59 1.55
C ILE A 35 7.47 5.60 2.55
N GLU A 36 8.00 5.60 3.76
CA GLU A 36 7.70 4.55 4.73
C GLU A 36 7.05 5.11 5.97
N ALA A 37 6.21 4.29 6.60
CA ALA A 37 5.70 4.57 7.93
C ALA A 37 5.58 3.23 8.66
N SER A 38 5.77 3.26 9.98
CA SER A 38 5.73 2.04 10.78
C SER A 38 4.34 1.75 11.36
N ASP A 39 3.43 2.71 11.29
CA ASP A 39 2.04 2.50 11.73
C ASP A 39 1.14 3.51 11.05
N GLY A 40 -0.18 3.35 11.28
CA GLY A 40 -1.16 4.19 10.61
C GLY A 40 -1.10 5.66 11.03
N ALA A 41 -0.79 5.92 12.30
CA ALA A 41 -0.69 7.29 12.77
C ALA A 41 0.48 8.02 12.10
N GLU A 42 1.62 7.35 12.03
CA GLU A 42 2.78 7.90 11.33
C GLU A 42 2.49 8.10 9.85
N ALA A 43 1.78 7.17 9.24
CA ALA A 43 1.43 7.27 7.83
C ALA A 43 0.60 8.51 7.54
N LEU A 44 -0.39 8.80 8.38
CA LEU A 44 -1.21 10.01 8.22
C LEU A 44 -0.37 11.26 8.38
N GLU A 45 0.55 11.26 9.33
CA GLU A 45 1.46 12.37 9.56
C GLU A 45 2.35 12.61 8.35
N VAL A 46 2.98 11.55 7.86
CA VAL A 46 3.85 11.62 6.68
C VAL A 46 3.07 12.17 5.48
N ALA A 47 1.87 11.64 5.27
CA ALA A 47 1.07 12.06 4.13
C ALA A 47 0.63 13.52 4.23
N SER A 48 0.42 14.02 5.45
CA SER A 48 -0.06 15.38 5.63
C SER A 48 0.99 16.43 5.25
N VAL A 49 2.28 16.05 5.30
CA VAL A 49 3.36 16.99 4.98
C VAL A 49 4.03 16.69 3.63
N TYR A 50 3.68 15.57 3.01
CA TYR A 50 4.28 15.22 1.72
C TYR A 50 3.61 16.03 0.62
N ALA A 51 4.40 16.89 -0.04
CA ALA A 51 3.84 17.86 -0.98
C ALA A 51 3.49 17.26 -2.35
N GLN A 52 4.10 16.12 -2.68
CA GLN A 52 3.89 15.51 -3.99
C GLN A 52 2.76 14.48 -3.95
N PRO A 53 2.25 14.04 -5.11
CA PRO A 53 1.24 12.99 -5.13
C PRO A 53 1.75 11.69 -4.54
N ILE A 54 0.87 10.99 -3.85
CA ILE A 54 1.11 9.60 -3.42
C ILE A 54 0.15 8.76 -4.26
N ASP A 55 0.70 7.86 -5.06
CA ASP A 55 -0.09 7.11 -6.04
C ASP A 55 -0.69 5.84 -5.48
N LEU A 56 -0.02 5.24 -4.50
CA LEU A 56 -0.46 3.97 -3.91
C LEU A 56 -0.19 3.95 -2.42
N LEU A 57 -1.20 3.54 -1.66
CA LEU A 57 -1.05 3.17 -0.25
C LEU A 57 -0.93 1.65 -0.19
N LEU A 58 0.22 1.15 0.23
CA LEU A 58 0.46 -0.28 0.44
C LEU A 58 0.60 -0.48 1.94
N THR A 59 -0.42 -1.08 2.57
CA THR A 59 -0.47 -1.12 4.02
C THR A 59 -0.92 -2.47 4.56
N ASP A 60 -0.36 -2.87 5.70
CA ASP A 60 -0.92 -3.94 6.50
C ASP A 60 -2.33 -3.60 6.93
N VAL A 61 -3.17 -4.62 7.05
CA VAL A 61 -4.49 -4.46 7.64
C VAL A 61 -4.37 -4.36 9.16
N ILE A 62 -3.60 -5.28 9.76
CA ILE A 62 -3.46 -5.36 11.22
C ILE A 62 -2.22 -4.59 11.66
N MET A 63 -2.43 -3.50 12.38
CA MET A 63 -1.34 -2.68 12.94
C MET A 63 -1.80 -2.10 14.26
N PRO A 64 -0.86 -1.74 15.15
CA PRO A 64 -1.22 -1.04 16.38
C PRO A 64 -1.87 0.31 16.07
N LYS A 65 -2.73 0.76 16.95
CA LYS A 65 -3.40 2.07 16.93
C LYS A 65 -4.41 2.18 15.80
N VAL A 66 -3.96 2.54 14.58
CA VAL A 66 -4.85 2.71 13.44
C VAL A 66 -4.63 1.55 12.48
N ASN A 67 -5.65 0.72 12.26
CA ASN A 67 -5.51 -0.40 11.34
C ASN A 67 -5.54 0.10 9.88
N GLY A 68 -5.17 -0.80 8.96
CA GLY A 68 -5.03 -0.43 7.55
C GLY A 68 -6.33 0.02 6.89
N LEU A 69 -7.46 -0.50 7.34
CA LEU A 69 -8.75 -0.11 6.76
C LEU A 69 -9.11 1.32 7.13
N LEU A 70 -8.89 1.70 8.38
CA LEU A 70 -9.13 3.07 8.83
C LEU A 70 -8.14 4.03 8.20
N LEU A 71 -6.88 3.60 8.07
CA LEU A 71 -5.86 4.38 7.40
C LEU A 71 -6.28 4.69 5.96
N ALA A 72 -6.76 3.67 5.25
CA ALA A 72 -7.18 3.85 3.87
C ALA A 72 -8.33 4.83 3.75
N GLN A 73 -9.29 4.79 4.70
CA GLN A 73 -10.39 5.76 4.71
C GLN A 73 -9.88 7.19 4.83
N GLY A 74 -8.96 7.42 5.76
CA GLY A 74 -8.39 8.74 5.97
C GLY A 74 -7.61 9.23 4.75
N MET A 75 -6.84 8.33 4.15
CA MET A 75 -6.06 8.65 2.96
C MET A 75 -6.94 9.00 1.77
N LEU A 76 -8.03 8.26 1.57
CA LEU A 76 -8.94 8.52 0.46
C LEU A 76 -9.65 9.85 0.61
N GLN A 77 -9.90 10.29 1.85
CA GLN A 77 -10.48 11.60 2.07
C GLN A 77 -9.55 12.73 1.69
N GLU A 78 -8.26 12.58 2.03
CA GLU A 78 -7.27 13.60 1.74
C GLU A 78 -6.73 13.54 0.31
N ARG A 79 -6.68 12.34 -0.24
CA ARG A 79 -6.12 12.11 -1.57
C ARG A 79 -7.05 11.18 -2.36
N PRO A 80 -8.15 11.71 -2.90
CA PRO A 80 -9.20 10.86 -3.51
C PRO A 80 -8.73 9.98 -4.66
N GLY A 81 -7.63 10.35 -5.32
CA GLY A 81 -7.10 9.55 -6.42
C GLY A 81 -6.16 8.45 -6.00
N ILE A 82 -5.90 8.29 -4.71
CA ILE A 82 -4.93 7.28 -4.26
C ILE A 82 -5.50 5.87 -4.45
N ARG A 83 -4.64 4.95 -4.85
CA ARG A 83 -4.99 3.54 -4.93
C ARG A 83 -4.56 2.86 -3.64
N VAL A 84 -5.20 1.73 -3.32
CA VAL A 84 -4.92 1.02 -2.08
C VAL A 84 -4.66 -0.45 -2.38
N LEU A 85 -3.62 -1.00 -1.75
CA LEU A 85 -3.32 -2.43 -1.76
C LEU A 85 -3.06 -2.84 -0.31
N TYR A 86 -3.86 -3.78 0.19
CA TYR A 86 -3.73 -4.26 1.56
C TYR A 86 -2.84 -5.48 1.61
N MET A 87 -2.01 -5.55 2.65
CA MET A 87 -1.25 -6.75 2.98
C MET A 87 -1.90 -7.42 4.18
N SER A 88 -2.18 -8.71 4.09
CA SER A 88 -2.90 -9.41 5.16
C SER A 88 -2.41 -10.84 5.29
N GLY A 89 -2.49 -11.37 6.52
CA GLY A 89 -2.26 -12.78 6.74
C GLY A 89 -3.40 -13.61 6.16
N TYR A 90 -3.23 -14.92 6.23
CA TYR A 90 -4.20 -15.83 5.62
C TYR A 90 -5.60 -15.64 6.18
N VAL A 91 -5.70 -15.54 7.51
CA VAL A 91 -7.01 -15.43 8.19
C VAL A 91 -7.69 -14.12 7.81
N GLU A 92 -6.95 -13.00 7.89
CA GLU A 92 -7.51 -11.69 7.55
C GLU A 92 -7.96 -11.64 6.10
N LYS A 93 -7.15 -12.21 5.19
CA LYS A 93 -7.53 -12.22 3.78
C LYS A 93 -8.82 -13.00 3.57
N SER A 94 -8.96 -14.16 4.23
CA SER A 94 -10.15 -14.97 4.11
C SER A 94 -11.41 -14.22 4.53
N LEU A 95 -11.29 -13.37 5.55
CA LEU A 95 -12.42 -12.57 6.02
C LEU A 95 -12.71 -11.38 5.11
N LEU A 96 -11.68 -10.85 4.48
CA LEU A 96 -11.80 -9.63 3.70
C LEU A 96 -12.29 -9.84 2.26
N VAL A 97 -12.10 -11.05 1.70
CA VAL A 97 -12.46 -11.29 0.30
C VAL A 97 -13.97 -11.16 0.07
N ALA A 98 -14.78 -11.27 1.10
CA ALA A 98 -16.22 -11.09 0.97
C ALA A 98 -16.59 -9.62 0.74
N LYS A 99 -15.73 -8.69 1.17
CA LYS A 99 -16.01 -7.26 1.12
C LYS A 99 -15.15 -6.50 0.13
N TYR A 100 -13.95 -7.01 -0.15
CA TYR A 100 -12.96 -6.32 -0.98
C TYR A 100 -12.53 -7.21 -2.12
N PRO A 101 -12.28 -6.66 -3.32
CA PRO A 101 -11.77 -7.46 -4.42
C PRO A 101 -10.42 -8.08 -4.07
N GLU A 102 -10.19 -9.30 -4.50
CA GLU A 102 -8.90 -9.94 -4.26
C GLU A 102 -7.75 -9.16 -4.90
N SER A 103 -8.04 -8.39 -5.94
CA SER A 103 -7.01 -7.61 -6.62
C SER A 103 -6.36 -6.54 -5.75
N ILE A 104 -6.98 -6.20 -4.62
CA ILE A 104 -6.38 -5.23 -3.69
C ILE A 104 -5.97 -5.89 -2.37
N LEU A 105 -5.86 -7.22 -2.35
CA LEU A 105 -5.46 -7.97 -1.16
C LEU A 105 -4.23 -8.81 -1.49
N LEU A 106 -3.10 -8.50 -0.85
CA LEU A 106 -1.87 -9.26 -1.02
C LEU A 106 -1.61 -10.07 0.24
N GLN A 107 -1.59 -11.39 0.09
CA GLN A 107 -1.42 -12.28 1.24
C GLN A 107 0.05 -12.36 1.67
N LYS A 108 0.28 -12.24 2.97
CA LYS A 108 1.60 -12.46 3.57
C LYS A 108 1.73 -13.92 4.00
N PRO A 109 2.91 -14.51 3.90
CA PRO A 109 4.11 -13.97 3.28
C PRO A 109 4.00 -13.99 1.77
N PHE A 110 4.69 -13.06 1.11
CA PHE A 110 4.66 -12.99 -0.34
C PHE A 110 6.09 -13.07 -0.90
N THR A 111 6.18 -13.46 -2.18
CA THR A 111 7.46 -13.46 -2.90
C THR A 111 7.62 -12.12 -3.61
N PRO A 112 8.85 -11.79 -4.06
CA PRO A 112 9.02 -10.58 -4.89
C PRO A 112 8.11 -10.59 -6.11
N GLN A 113 7.93 -11.74 -6.74
CA GLN A 113 7.09 -11.83 -7.95
C GLN A 113 5.63 -11.54 -7.63
N THR A 114 5.10 -12.08 -6.53
CA THR A 114 3.70 -11.82 -6.16
C THR A 114 3.49 -10.35 -5.79
N LEU A 115 4.44 -9.76 -5.08
CA LEU A 115 4.36 -8.35 -4.73
C LEU A 115 4.35 -7.48 -5.99
N ILE A 116 5.28 -7.71 -6.89
CA ILE A 116 5.39 -6.93 -8.12
C ILE A 116 4.12 -7.06 -8.95
N ALA A 117 3.60 -8.29 -9.08
CA ALA A 117 2.40 -8.54 -9.85
C ALA A 117 1.19 -7.82 -9.23
N ALA A 118 1.07 -7.85 -7.90
CA ALA A 118 -0.05 -7.20 -7.21
C ALA A 118 -0.01 -5.69 -7.40
N VAL A 119 1.17 -5.09 -7.26
CA VAL A 119 1.32 -3.64 -7.43
C VAL A 119 1.00 -3.23 -8.86
N ARG A 120 1.51 -3.98 -9.84
CA ARG A 120 1.25 -3.67 -11.24
C ARG A 120 -0.23 -3.81 -11.58
N GLN A 121 -0.88 -4.81 -11.01
CA GLN A 121 -2.31 -5.01 -11.25
C GLN A 121 -3.12 -3.84 -10.71
N VAL A 122 -2.79 -3.34 -9.54
CA VAL A 122 -3.49 -2.20 -8.96
C VAL A 122 -3.32 -0.97 -9.85
N PHE A 123 -2.12 -0.72 -10.36
CA PHE A 123 -1.88 0.43 -11.22
C PHE A 123 -2.56 0.27 -12.59
N ALA A 124 -2.72 -0.95 -13.06
CA ALA A 124 -3.38 -1.20 -14.34
C ALA A 124 -4.90 -1.12 -14.23
N SER A 125 -5.46 -1.29 -13.03
CA SER A 125 -6.89 -1.29 -12.82
C SER A 125 -7.44 0.13 -12.87
N GLU A 126 -8.55 0.33 -13.58
CA GLU A 126 -9.24 1.61 -13.61
C GLU A 126 -10.38 1.65 -12.60
N GLU A 127 -10.64 0.53 -11.93
CA GLU A 127 -11.78 0.40 -11.04
C GLU A 127 -11.34 0.35 -9.59
N GLN A 128 -10.76 1.41 -9.12
CA GLN A 128 -10.43 1.50 -7.71
C GLN A 128 -11.63 2.02 -6.93
N PRO A 129 -11.92 1.37 -5.81
CA PRO A 129 -13.02 1.85 -4.96
C PRO A 129 -12.74 3.25 -4.45
#